data_72e4cc4f2ccb4db12117402720d797ae
#
_entry.id   72e4cc4f2ccb4db12117402720d797ae
#
_cell.length_a   1.000
_cell.length_b   1.000
_cell.length_c   1.000
_cell.angle_alpha   90.00
_cell.angle_beta   90.00
_cell.angle_gamma   90.00
#
_symmetry.space_group_name_H-M   'P 1'
#
loop_
_entity.id
_entity.type
_entity.pdbx_description
1 polymer ?
#
loop_
_entity_poly.entity_id
_entity_poly.type
_entity_poly.pdbx_seq_one_letter_code
_entity_poly.pdbx_strand_id
1 'polypeptide(L)'
;NSNPATIMTDPEMADVTYIEPITPEIVEKIIAKERPDALLPTMGGQTGLNTALALADAGVLNRYGVELIGAQRAAIEMAEDRKLFREAMDRIGLENPRATIVSAPKHANGKYDIAAGLAIGIEALEEIGLPAIIRPAFTLGGTGGGVAYNRDDYERILRSGLEASPVAQVLVDESLLGWKEYEMEVVRDRADNAIIVCSIENVDPMGVHTGDSITVAPALTLTDREYQRMRNGSIAV
;
A
#
# COMPACT_ATOMS: atom_id res chain seq x y z
N ASN A 1 -2.14 -19.82 -10.17
CA ASN A 1 -2.44 -18.60 -10.93
C ASN A 1 -3.78 -18.78 -11.67
N SER A 2 -4.59 -17.72 -11.76
CA SER A 2 -5.85 -17.75 -12.50
C SER A 2 -5.69 -17.39 -13.99
N ASN A 3 -4.54 -16.86 -14.39
CA ASN A 3 -4.23 -16.51 -15.78
C ASN A 3 -3.30 -17.55 -16.40
N PRO A 4 -3.73 -18.24 -17.48
CA PRO A 4 -2.90 -19.24 -18.16
C PRO A 4 -1.76 -18.65 -19.00
N ALA A 5 -1.80 -17.34 -19.28
CA ALA A 5 -0.87 -16.66 -20.21
C ALA A 5 0.16 -15.80 -19.48
N THR A 6 0.82 -16.34 -18.46
CA THR A 6 1.90 -15.64 -17.72
C THR A 6 3.16 -16.51 -17.70
N ILE A 7 4.32 -15.87 -17.48
CA ILE A 7 5.59 -16.58 -17.27
C ILE A 7 5.47 -17.60 -16.13
N MET A 8 4.75 -17.26 -15.05
CA MET A 8 4.58 -18.12 -13.87
C MET A 8 3.67 -19.33 -14.11
N THR A 9 3.00 -19.42 -15.24
CA THR A 9 2.19 -20.60 -15.65
C THR A 9 2.83 -21.40 -16.76
N ASP A 10 4.04 -21.03 -17.18
CA ASP A 10 4.84 -21.82 -18.12
C ASP A 10 5.19 -23.17 -17.47
N PRO A 11 4.99 -24.31 -18.16
CA PRO A 11 5.31 -25.62 -17.63
C PRO A 11 6.76 -25.83 -17.19
N GLU A 12 7.69 -25.05 -17.74
CA GLU A 12 9.12 -25.14 -17.39
C GLU A 12 9.48 -24.34 -16.11
N MET A 13 8.56 -23.52 -15.61
CA MET A 13 8.82 -22.63 -14.45
C MET A 13 8.51 -23.26 -13.10
N ALA A 14 7.78 -24.36 -13.03
CA ALA A 14 7.40 -25.01 -11.79
C ALA A 14 7.21 -26.52 -11.99
N ASP A 15 7.47 -27.31 -10.94
CA ASP A 15 7.23 -28.75 -10.95
C ASP A 15 5.75 -29.07 -11.15
N VAL A 16 4.86 -28.24 -10.60
CA VAL A 16 3.40 -28.35 -10.76
C VAL A 16 2.79 -26.97 -10.90
N THR A 17 1.96 -26.80 -11.92
CA THR A 17 1.24 -25.54 -12.18
C THR A 17 -0.27 -25.78 -12.08
N TYR A 18 -0.95 -24.91 -11.32
CA TYR A 18 -2.40 -24.89 -11.21
C TYR A 18 -2.95 -23.60 -11.84
N ILE A 19 -3.86 -23.77 -12.80
CA ILE A 19 -4.60 -22.67 -13.42
C ILE A 19 -6.02 -22.71 -12.84
N GLU A 20 -6.17 -22.08 -11.68
CA GLU A 20 -7.38 -22.12 -10.88
C GLU A 20 -7.67 -20.74 -10.26
N PRO A 21 -8.90 -20.45 -9.85
CA PRO A 21 -9.19 -19.26 -9.06
C PRO A 21 -8.35 -19.19 -7.80
N ILE A 22 -7.77 -18.02 -7.52
CA ILE A 22 -6.96 -17.80 -6.31
C ILE A 22 -7.91 -17.46 -5.16
N THR A 23 -8.50 -18.50 -4.57
CA THR A 23 -9.33 -18.38 -3.36
C THR A 23 -8.74 -19.24 -2.24
N PRO A 24 -8.98 -18.91 -0.97
CA PRO A 24 -8.48 -19.69 0.16
C PRO A 24 -8.86 -21.17 0.07
N GLU A 25 -10.09 -21.48 -0.35
CA GLU A 25 -10.61 -22.86 -0.43
C GLU A 25 -9.88 -23.68 -1.50
N ILE A 26 -9.55 -23.07 -2.65
CA ILE A 26 -8.82 -23.76 -3.72
C ILE A 26 -7.36 -23.93 -3.35
N VAL A 27 -6.74 -22.86 -2.78
CA VAL A 27 -5.35 -22.92 -2.35
C VAL A 27 -5.17 -23.93 -1.21
N GLU A 28 -6.13 -24.04 -0.26
CA GLU A 28 -6.11 -25.09 0.76
C GLU A 28 -6.12 -26.49 0.15
N LYS A 29 -6.92 -26.73 -0.88
CA LYS A 29 -6.96 -28.05 -1.58
C LYS A 29 -5.62 -28.35 -2.24
N ILE A 30 -4.97 -27.36 -2.83
CA ILE A 30 -3.63 -27.50 -3.45
C ILE A 30 -2.60 -27.80 -2.35
N ILE A 31 -2.59 -27.04 -1.25
CA ILE A 31 -1.72 -27.29 -0.11
C ILE A 31 -1.90 -28.72 0.45
N ALA A 32 -3.16 -29.14 0.60
CA ALA A 32 -3.45 -30.49 1.09
C ALA A 32 -2.93 -31.61 0.17
N LYS A 33 -2.93 -31.35 -1.15
CA LYS A 33 -2.46 -32.30 -2.16
C LYS A 33 -0.94 -32.30 -2.29
N GLU A 34 -0.34 -31.14 -2.49
CA GLU A 34 1.09 -31.01 -2.82
C GLU A 34 2.00 -30.96 -1.59
N ARG A 35 1.46 -30.61 -0.41
CA ARG A 35 2.19 -30.56 0.84
C ARG A 35 3.49 -29.72 0.78
N PRO A 36 3.42 -28.45 0.32
CA PRO A 36 4.60 -27.62 0.28
C PRO A 36 5.11 -27.31 1.69
N ASP A 37 6.41 -27.11 1.83
CA ASP A 37 7.01 -26.69 3.09
C ASP A 37 6.78 -25.19 3.38
N ALA A 38 6.60 -24.38 2.32
CA ALA A 38 6.47 -22.93 2.43
C ALA A 38 5.50 -22.33 1.42
N LEU A 39 4.97 -21.14 1.77
CA LEU A 39 4.13 -20.31 0.92
C LEU A 39 4.78 -18.92 0.78
N LEU A 40 5.03 -18.47 -0.47
CA LEU A 40 5.55 -17.14 -0.80
C LEU A 40 4.43 -16.28 -1.40
N PRO A 41 3.80 -15.37 -0.64
CA PRO A 41 2.69 -14.56 -1.14
C PRO A 41 3.14 -13.29 -1.87
N THR A 42 4.33 -12.79 -1.60
CA THR A 42 4.82 -11.46 -2.04
C THR A 42 4.96 -11.31 -3.55
N MET A 43 5.04 -12.43 -4.29
CA MET A 43 5.09 -12.43 -5.76
C MET A 43 3.71 -12.50 -6.43
N GLY A 44 2.63 -12.55 -5.64
CA GLY A 44 1.26 -12.70 -6.14
C GLY A 44 0.42 -11.42 -6.11
N GLY A 45 1.04 -10.25 -5.87
CA GLY A 45 0.35 -8.98 -5.68
C GLY A 45 -0.66 -9.02 -4.53
N GLN A 46 -1.60 -8.08 -4.51
CA GLN A 46 -2.61 -7.97 -3.44
C GLN A 46 -3.45 -9.25 -3.27
N THR A 47 -3.77 -9.93 -4.38
CA THR A 47 -4.51 -11.19 -4.33
C THR A 47 -3.73 -12.27 -3.59
N GLY A 48 -2.42 -12.38 -3.83
CA GLY A 48 -1.55 -13.32 -3.13
C GLY A 48 -1.47 -13.03 -1.64
N LEU A 49 -1.26 -11.77 -1.27
CA LEU A 49 -1.19 -11.32 0.12
C LEU A 49 -2.51 -11.58 0.88
N ASN A 50 -3.63 -11.16 0.32
CA ASN A 50 -4.95 -11.37 0.93
C ASN A 50 -5.29 -12.86 1.11
N THR A 51 -4.96 -13.68 0.11
CA THR A 51 -5.19 -15.13 0.19
C THR A 51 -4.33 -15.78 1.26
N ALA A 52 -3.06 -15.38 1.38
CA ALA A 52 -2.15 -15.90 2.40
C ALA A 52 -2.62 -15.53 3.82
N LEU A 53 -3.07 -14.29 4.04
CA LEU A 53 -3.65 -13.86 5.32
C LEU A 53 -4.90 -14.66 5.66
N ALA A 54 -5.82 -14.85 4.71
CA ALA A 54 -7.03 -15.64 4.92
C ALA A 54 -6.72 -17.12 5.26
N LEU A 55 -5.71 -17.73 4.62
CA LEU A 55 -5.24 -19.08 4.94
C LEU A 55 -4.62 -19.17 6.34
N ALA A 56 -3.86 -18.16 6.74
CA ALA A 56 -3.27 -18.07 8.07
C ALA A 56 -4.37 -17.93 9.14
N ASP A 57 -5.38 -17.06 8.91
CA ASP A 57 -6.52 -16.85 9.81
C ASP A 57 -7.38 -18.09 9.98
N ALA A 58 -7.58 -18.83 8.91
CA ALA A 58 -8.30 -20.11 8.93
C ALA A 58 -7.49 -21.27 9.55
N GLY A 59 -6.24 -21.01 9.96
CA GLY A 59 -5.33 -22.01 10.54
C GLY A 59 -4.84 -23.07 9.54
N VAL A 60 -5.01 -22.84 8.25
CA VAL A 60 -4.62 -23.78 7.18
C VAL A 60 -3.11 -23.99 7.17
N LEU A 61 -2.33 -22.92 7.25
CA LEU A 61 -0.87 -23.01 7.22
C LEU A 61 -0.35 -23.86 8.39
N ASN A 62 -0.85 -23.65 9.59
CA ASN A 62 -0.48 -24.43 10.76
C ASN A 62 -0.93 -25.92 10.64
N ARG A 63 -2.13 -26.14 10.11
CA ARG A 63 -2.69 -27.50 9.92
C ARG A 63 -1.83 -28.37 9.01
N TYR A 64 -1.26 -27.78 7.99
CA TYR A 64 -0.45 -28.48 7.00
C TYR A 64 1.06 -28.32 7.20
N GLY A 65 1.49 -27.55 8.20
CA GLY A 65 2.92 -27.31 8.50
C GLY A 65 3.60 -26.43 7.45
N VAL A 66 2.86 -25.52 6.83
CA VAL A 66 3.36 -24.62 5.78
C VAL A 66 3.90 -23.34 6.41
N GLU A 67 5.13 -22.99 6.09
CA GLU A 67 5.75 -21.75 6.56
C GLU A 67 5.45 -20.58 5.61
N LEU A 68 5.07 -19.43 6.16
CA LEU A 68 4.94 -18.20 5.39
C LEU A 68 6.32 -17.55 5.24
N ILE A 69 6.83 -17.48 3.99
CA ILE A 69 8.14 -16.92 3.65
C ILE A 69 8.00 -15.64 2.84
N GLY A 70 9.10 -14.87 2.70
CA GLY A 70 9.13 -13.57 2.04
C GLY A 70 8.64 -12.44 2.93
N ALA A 71 7.43 -12.55 3.50
CA ALA A 71 6.93 -11.66 4.53
C ALA A 71 6.09 -12.43 5.53
N GLN A 72 6.28 -12.15 6.81
CA GLN A 72 5.48 -12.70 7.88
C GLN A 72 4.13 -11.97 7.98
N ARG A 73 3.12 -12.63 8.54
CA ARG A 73 1.79 -12.05 8.73
C ARG A 73 1.82 -10.63 9.32
N ALA A 74 2.55 -10.44 10.42
CA ALA A 74 2.65 -9.15 11.09
C ALA A 74 3.28 -8.06 10.20
N ALA A 75 4.24 -8.44 9.35
CA ALA A 75 4.85 -7.52 8.39
C ALA A 75 3.87 -7.13 7.28
N ILE A 76 3.08 -8.08 6.78
CA ILE A 76 2.04 -7.82 5.79
C ILE A 76 0.98 -6.88 6.36
N GLU A 77 0.46 -7.16 7.56
CA GLU A 77 -0.52 -6.31 8.24
C GLU A 77 0.03 -4.89 8.45
N MET A 78 1.29 -4.77 8.87
CA MET A 78 1.96 -3.47 9.09
C MET A 78 2.12 -2.69 7.76
N ALA A 79 2.45 -3.36 6.67
CA ALA A 79 2.61 -2.74 5.36
C ALA A 79 1.27 -2.28 4.75
N GLU A 80 0.19 -3.05 4.98
CA GLU A 80 -1.13 -2.81 4.39
C GLU A 80 -1.97 -1.80 5.20
N ASP A 81 -1.81 -1.78 6.53
CA ASP A 81 -2.52 -0.84 7.39
C ASP A 81 -1.76 0.49 7.49
N ARG A 82 -2.38 1.56 7.00
CA ARG A 82 -1.76 2.89 6.95
C ARG A 82 -1.35 3.45 8.32
N LYS A 83 -2.12 3.13 9.36
CA LYS A 83 -1.82 3.58 10.73
C LYS A 83 -0.62 2.82 11.28
N LEU A 84 -0.64 1.48 11.15
CA LEU A 84 0.48 0.63 11.59
C LEU A 84 1.76 0.96 10.83
N PHE A 85 1.65 1.21 9.53
CA PHE A 85 2.79 1.63 8.70
C PHE A 85 3.38 2.96 9.18
N ARG A 86 2.53 3.97 9.40
CA ARG A 86 2.99 5.27 9.90
C ARG A 86 3.66 5.15 11.26
N GLU A 87 3.05 4.42 12.21
CA GLU A 87 3.63 4.18 13.53
C GLU A 87 4.99 3.45 13.44
N ALA A 88 5.16 2.55 12.45
CA ALA A 88 6.42 1.89 12.18
C ALA A 88 7.47 2.88 11.66
N MET A 89 7.11 3.75 10.70
CA MET A 89 8.03 4.75 10.15
C MET A 89 8.44 5.77 11.23
N ASP A 90 7.51 6.26 12.03
CA ASP A 90 7.78 7.17 13.14
C ASP A 90 8.77 6.55 14.14
N ARG A 91 8.62 5.25 14.45
CA ARG A 91 9.49 4.50 15.36
C ARG A 91 10.93 4.43 14.88
N ILE A 92 11.14 4.32 13.57
CA ILE A 92 12.48 4.27 12.95
C ILE A 92 12.99 5.65 12.50
N GLY A 93 12.21 6.72 12.75
CA GLY A 93 12.59 8.10 12.46
C GLY A 93 12.54 8.46 10.97
N LEU A 94 11.68 7.78 10.19
CA LEU A 94 11.42 8.13 8.80
C LEU A 94 10.17 9.01 8.70
N GLU A 95 10.27 10.03 7.87
CA GLU A 95 9.17 10.97 7.63
C GLU A 95 8.14 10.36 6.67
N ASN A 96 6.88 10.59 6.97
CA ASN A 96 5.74 10.32 6.08
C ASN A 96 5.13 11.64 5.61
N PRO A 97 4.45 11.69 4.47
CA PRO A 97 3.59 12.80 4.13
C PRO A 97 2.60 13.08 5.25
N ARG A 98 2.38 14.34 5.56
CA ARG A 98 1.37 14.72 6.55
C ARG A 98 0.01 14.27 6.05
N ALA A 99 -0.77 13.67 6.92
CA ALA A 99 -2.09 13.20 6.58
C ALA A 99 -2.99 13.21 7.81
N THR A 100 -4.28 13.48 7.59
CA THR A 100 -5.29 13.43 8.62
C THR A 100 -6.58 12.84 8.09
N ILE A 101 -7.35 12.21 8.99
CA ILE A 101 -8.67 11.69 8.67
C ILE A 101 -9.70 12.72 9.13
N VAL A 102 -10.52 13.17 8.19
CA VAL A 102 -11.65 14.06 8.46
C VAL A 102 -12.93 13.24 8.40
N SER A 103 -13.68 13.24 9.47
CA SER A 103 -14.96 12.52 9.60
C SER A 103 -16.07 13.49 9.96
N ALA A 104 -17.17 13.44 9.23
CA ALA A 104 -18.37 14.20 9.59
C ALA A 104 -19.04 13.56 10.82
N PRO A 105 -19.37 14.35 11.86
CA PRO A 105 -20.11 13.85 13.00
C PRO A 105 -21.48 13.27 12.60
N LYS A 106 -21.94 12.28 13.35
CA LYS A 106 -23.24 11.65 13.11
C LYS A 106 -24.27 12.20 14.09
N HIS A 107 -25.38 12.70 13.58
CA HIS A 107 -26.52 13.11 14.40
C HIS A 107 -27.26 11.92 15.04
N ALA A 108 -28.06 12.18 16.06
CA ALA A 108 -28.89 11.17 16.73
C ALA A 108 -29.89 10.45 15.78
N ASN A 109 -30.29 11.11 14.68
CA ASN A 109 -31.16 10.54 13.64
C ASN A 109 -30.41 9.66 12.62
N GLY A 110 -29.12 9.44 12.80
CA GLY A 110 -28.28 8.63 11.95
C GLY A 110 -27.70 9.31 10.71
N LYS A 111 -28.04 10.58 10.43
CA LYS A 111 -27.47 11.35 9.32
C LYS A 111 -26.15 11.99 9.72
N TYR A 112 -25.24 12.15 8.75
CA TYR A 112 -23.96 12.84 8.96
C TYR A 112 -24.09 14.35 8.79
N ASP A 113 -23.41 15.10 9.65
CA ASP A 113 -23.29 16.56 9.56
C ASP A 113 -22.11 16.95 8.67
N ILE A 114 -22.38 17.07 7.38
CA ILE A 114 -21.36 17.42 6.39
C ILE A 114 -20.80 18.82 6.65
N ALA A 115 -21.61 19.77 7.18
CA ALA A 115 -21.14 21.10 7.48
C ALA A 115 -20.13 21.11 8.62
N ALA A 116 -20.38 20.34 9.68
CA ALA A 116 -19.42 20.15 10.76
C ALA A 116 -18.15 19.42 10.26
N GLY A 117 -18.30 18.40 9.41
CA GLY A 117 -17.17 17.71 8.77
C GLY A 117 -16.30 18.66 7.94
N LEU A 118 -16.91 19.59 7.21
CA LEU A 118 -16.19 20.63 6.47
C LEU A 118 -15.39 21.55 7.40
N ALA A 119 -15.99 21.99 8.50
CA ALA A 119 -15.29 22.85 9.47
C ALA A 119 -14.03 22.14 10.01
N ILE A 120 -14.14 20.86 10.40
CA ILE A 120 -13.02 20.04 10.85
C ILE A 120 -11.94 19.94 9.75
N GLY A 121 -12.35 19.73 8.51
CA GLY A 121 -11.42 19.61 7.39
C GLY A 121 -10.73 20.92 7.04
N ILE A 122 -11.37 22.08 7.24
CA ILE A 122 -10.75 23.40 7.05
C ILE A 122 -9.66 23.63 8.11
N GLU A 123 -9.88 23.22 9.35
CA GLU A 123 -8.83 23.27 10.39
C GLU A 123 -7.65 22.35 10.02
N ALA A 124 -7.93 21.16 9.51
CA ALA A 124 -6.90 20.23 9.04
C ALA A 124 -6.04 20.79 7.91
N LEU A 125 -6.59 21.67 7.06
CA LEU A 125 -5.83 22.31 5.99
C LEU A 125 -4.66 23.18 6.49
N GLU A 126 -4.80 23.78 7.65
CA GLU A 126 -3.72 24.61 8.25
C GLU A 126 -2.50 23.76 8.62
N GLU A 127 -2.72 22.50 8.98
CA GLU A 127 -1.67 21.56 9.31
C GLU A 127 -1.09 20.88 8.03
N ILE A 128 -1.95 20.45 7.14
CA ILE A 128 -1.56 19.72 5.92
C ILE A 128 -0.93 20.66 4.89
N GLY A 129 -1.54 21.84 4.67
CA GLY A 129 -1.12 22.79 3.63
C GLY A 129 -1.66 22.43 2.24
N LEU A 130 -1.24 23.21 1.24
CA LEU A 130 -1.61 23.03 -0.17
C LEU A 130 -0.34 22.84 -1.03
N PRO A 131 -0.40 22.05 -2.10
CA PRO A 131 -1.55 21.25 -2.55
C PRO A 131 -1.87 20.09 -1.60
N ALA A 132 -3.15 19.70 -1.53
CA ALA A 132 -3.62 18.58 -0.73
C ALA A 132 -4.38 17.57 -1.58
N ILE A 133 -4.23 16.28 -1.25
CA ILE A 133 -4.95 15.18 -1.90
C ILE A 133 -6.07 14.74 -0.97
N ILE A 134 -7.30 14.69 -1.49
CA ILE A 134 -8.47 14.26 -0.74
C ILE A 134 -8.96 12.94 -1.31
N ARG A 135 -9.06 11.93 -0.44
CA ARG A 135 -9.47 10.57 -0.81
C ARG A 135 -10.63 10.12 0.07
N PRO A 136 -11.85 9.98 -0.47
CA PRO A 136 -12.99 9.46 0.26
C PRO A 136 -12.77 8.02 0.70
N ALA A 137 -13.24 7.68 1.90
CA ALA A 137 -13.21 6.31 2.39
C ALA A 137 -14.30 5.47 1.69
N PHE A 138 -13.96 4.21 1.38
CA PHE A 138 -14.88 3.23 0.79
C PHE A 138 -15.51 3.62 -0.55
N THR A 139 -14.83 4.42 -1.35
CA THR A 139 -15.26 4.75 -2.73
C THR A 139 -14.37 4.02 -3.75
N LEU A 140 -14.94 3.75 -4.92
CA LEU A 140 -14.22 3.12 -6.04
C LEU A 140 -13.86 4.16 -7.10
N GLY A 141 -12.72 3.96 -7.78
CA GLY A 141 -12.34 4.73 -8.96
C GLY A 141 -12.11 6.23 -8.71
N GLY A 142 -11.75 6.64 -7.49
CA GLY A 142 -11.46 8.03 -7.17
C GLY A 142 -12.69 8.94 -7.06
N THR A 143 -13.90 8.37 -7.02
CA THR A 143 -15.17 9.12 -6.93
C THR A 143 -15.18 10.04 -5.71
N GLY A 144 -15.42 11.34 -5.93
CA GLY A 144 -15.49 12.36 -4.89
C GLY A 144 -14.13 12.84 -4.36
N GLY A 145 -13.02 12.23 -4.81
CA GLY A 145 -11.65 12.64 -4.46
C GLY A 145 -11.03 13.59 -5.48
N GLY A 146 -9.83 14.09 -5.18
CA GLY A 146 -9.07 14.94 -6.06
C GLY A 146 -7.90 15.64 -5.39
N VAL A 147 -7.20 16.46 -6.19
CA VAL A 147 -6.12 17.33 -5.75
C VAL A 147 -6.63 18.76 -5.64
N ALA A 148 -6.45 19.36 -4.48
CA ALA A 148 -6.80 20.74 -4.22
C ALA A 148 -5.54 21.61 -4.29
N TYR A 149 -5.53 22.60 -5.15
CA TYR A 149 -4.41 23.54 -5.32
C TYR A 149 -4.63 24.87 -4.58
N ASN A 150 -5.88 25.17 -4.22
CA ASN A 150 -6.28 26.35 -3.50
C ASN A 150 -7.41 26.04 -2.53
N ARG A 151 -7.76 26.99 -1.67
CA ARG A 151 -8.77 26.79 -0.63
C ARG A 151 -10.17 26.48 -1.19
N ASP A 152 -10.56 27.14 -2.27
CA ASP A 152 -11.89 26.94 -2.88
C ASP A 152 -12.02 25.53 -3.44
N ASP A 153 -10.96 25.05 -4.12
CA ASP A 153 -10.89 23.65 -4.59
C ASP A 153 -10.94 22.67 -3.42
N TYR A 154 -10.20 22.99 -2.34
CA TYR A 154 -10.16 22.13 -1.15
C TYR A 154 -11.55 21.98 -0.53
N GLU A 155 -12.26 23.06 -0.28
CA GLU A 155 -13.60 23.04 0.32
C GLU A 155 -14.60 22.30 -0.59
N ARG A 156 -14.53 22.52 -1.90
CA ARG A 156 -15.39 21.86 -2.90
C ARG A 156 -15.14 20.35 -2.94
N ILE A 157 -13.86 19.93 -3.04
CA ILE A 157 -13.50 18.51 -3.14
C ILE A 157 -13.75 17.81 -1.79
N LEU A 158 -13.44 18.45 -0.67
CA LEU A 158 -13.70 17.92 0.67
C LEU A 158 -15.20 17.63 0.87
N ARG A 159 -16.08 18.58 0.48
CA ARG A 159 -17.52 18.40 0.54
C ARG A 159 -17.95 17.20 -0.30
N SER A 160 -17.53 17.17 -1.56
CA SER A 160 -17.82 16.06 -2.48
C SER A 160 -17.36 14.71 -1.93
N GLY A 161 -16.19 14.69 -1.31
CA GLY A 161 -15.63 13.49 -0.70
C GLY A 161 -16.42 12.98 0.51
N LEU A 162 -16.79 13.88 1.41
CA LEU A 162 -17.61 13.55 2.57
C LEU A 162 -19.02 13.04 2.17
N GLU A 163 -19.61 13.63 1.13
CA GLU A 163 -20.91 13.21 0.60
C GLU A 163 -20.82 11.88 -0.15
N ALA A 164 -19.73 11.61 -0.86
CA ALA A 164 -19.52 10.37 -1.61
C ALA A 164 -19.19 9.18 -0.71
N SER A 165 -18.56 9.42 0.44
CA SER A 165 -18.20 8.36 1.36
C SER A 165 -19.42 7.83 2.13
N PRO A 166 -19.70 6.52 2.13
CA PRO A 166 -20.82 5.93 2.86
C PRO A 166 -20.73 6.12 4.38
N VAL A 167 -19.53 6.46 4.89
CA VAL A 167 -19.27 6.75 6.30
C VAL A 167 -18.93 8.22 6.54
N ALA A 168 -19.12 9.08 5.53
CA ALA A 168 -18.80 10.49 5.54
C ALA A 168 -17.40 10.79 6.10
N GLN A 169 -16.40 10.06 5.59
CA GLN A 169 -15.02 10.15 5.99
C GLN A 169 -14.12 10.32 4.77
N VAL A 170 -13.12 11.18 4.88
CA VAL A 170 -12.07 11.38 3.88
C VAL A 170 -10.70 11.35 4.54
N LEU A 171 -9.72 10.88 3.81
CA LEU A 171 -8.31 11.07 4.12
C LEU A 171 -7.83 12.30 3.36
N VAL A 172 -7.18 13.21 4.06
CA VAL A 172 -6.51 14.39 3.50
C VAL A 172 -5.02 14.19 3.65
N ASP A 173 -4.31 14.16 2.53
CA ASP A 173 -2.86 13.96 2.48
C ASP A 173 -2.16 15.20 1.94
N GLU A 174 -0.98 15.50 2.44
CA GLU A 174 -0.03 16.40 1.80
C GLU A 174 0.31 15.89 0.39
N SER A 175 0.28 16.78 -0.59
CA SER A 175 0.61 16.40 -1.96
C SER A 175 2.12 16.43 -2.18
N LEU A 176 2.65 15.33 -2.67
CA LEU A 176 4.04 15.22 -3.13
C LEU A 176 4.16 15.30 -4.66
N LEU A 177 3.13 15.79 -5.35
CA LEU A 177 3.16 15.98 -6.80
C LEU A 177 4.38 16.81 -7.22
N GLY A 178 5.09 16.31 -8.24
CA GLY A 178 6.29 16.96 -8.76
C GLY A 178 7.58 16.63 -8.00
N TRP A 179 7.52 15.86 -6.91
CA TRP A 179 8.72 15.35 -6.25
C TRP A 179 9.38 14.28 -7.12
N LYS A 180 10.69 14.09 -6.92
CA LYS A 180 11.39 12.94 -7.48
C LYS A 180 11.01 11.68 -6.74
N GLU A 181 10.88 10.58 -7.48
CA GLU A 181 10.52 9.27 -6.96
C GLU A 181 11.67 8.29 -7.13
N TYR A 182 12.05 7.64 -6.04
CA TYR A 182 13.08 6.62 -5.99
C TYR A 182 12.58 5.41 -5.22
N GLU A 183 13.02 4.23 -5.63
CA GLU A 183 12.69 2.97 -4.98
C GLU A 183 13.98 2.21 -4.65
N MET A 184 13.94 1.42 -3.59
CA MET A 184 15.02 0.54 -3.18
C MET A 184 14.49 -0.88 -3.04
N GLU A 185 15.04 -1.80 -3.82
CA GLU A 185 14.75 -3.22 -3.66
C GLU A 185 15.67 -3.83 -2.61
N VAL A 186 15.07 -4.29 -1.51
CA VAL A 186 15.81 -4.83 -0.36
C VAL A 186 15.46 -6.29 -0.16
N VAL A 187 16.48 -7.13 0.00
CA VAL A 187 16.31 -8.51 0.44
C VAL A 187 16.99 -8.68 1.79
N ARG A 188 16.26 -9.24 2.75
CA ARG A 188 16.73 -9.51 4.09
C ARG A 188 16.49 -10.97 4.47
N ASP A 189 17.50 -11.63 5.01
CA ASP A 189 17.39 -13.01 5.46
C ASP A 189 17.07 -13.11 6.97
N ARG A 190 16.87 -14.34 7.45
CA ARG A 190 16.57 -14.59 8.87
C ARG A 190 17.76 -14.32 9.82
N ALA A 191 18.96 -14.24 9.28
CA ALA A 191 20.17 -13.91 10.05
C ALA A 191 20.43 -12.40 10.09
N ASP A 192 19.47 -11.61 9.63
CA ASP A 192 19.54 -10.14 9.56
C ASP A 192 20.55 -9.60 8.54
N ASN A 193 20.97 -10.42 7.59
CA ASN A 193 21.75 -9.92 6.46
C ASN A 193 20.82 -9.22 5.48
N ALA A 194 21.10 -7.94 5.19
CA ALA A 194 20.32 -7.14 4.28
C ALA A 194 21.19 -6.66 3.11
N ILE A 195 20.64 -6.74 1.90
CA ILE A 195 21.28 -6.21 0.69
C ILE A 195 20.28 -5.32 -0.06
N ILE A 196 20.81 -4.25 -0.63
CA ILE A 196 20.09 -3.48 -1.66
C ILE A 196 20.38 -4.17 -2.99
N VAL A 197 19.37 -4.81 -3.56
CA VAL A 197 19.49 -5.49 -4.87
C VAL A 197 19.68 -4.47 -5.98
N CYS A 198 18.86 -3.41 -5.98
CA CYS A 198 19.03 -2.25 -6.84
C CYS A 198 18.36 -1.01 -6.25
N SER A 199 18.81 0.14 -6.75
CA SER A 199 18.12 1.42 -6.60
C SER A 199 17.46 1.77 -7.92
N ILE A 200 16.25 2.28 -7.87
CA ILE A 200 15.43 2.62 -9.03
C ILE A 200 15.08 4.09 -8.97
N GLU A 201 15.14 4.75 -10.11
CA GLU A 201 14.70 6.13 -10.30
C GLU A 201 13.56 6.16 -11.30
N ASN A 202 12.44 6.77 -10.94
CA ASN A 202 11.36 7.10 -11.85
C ASN A 202 11.70 8.45 -12.51
N VAL A 203 11.78 8.48 -13.85
CA VAL A 203 12.14 9.69 -14.61
C VAL A 203 11.03 10.72 -14.53
N ASP A 204 9.79 10.25 -14.54
CA ASP A 204 8.61 11.08 -14.35
C ASP A 204 8.44 11.46 -12.86
N PRO A 205 7.97 12.68 -12.58
CA PRO A 205 7.78 13.11 -11.20
C PRO A 205 6.63 12.36 -10.51
N MET A 206 6.64 12.36 -9.19
CA MET A 206 5.56 11.83 -8.35
C MET A 206 4.20 12.33 -8.81
N GLY A 207 3.25 11.41 -8.97
CA GLY A 207 1.90 11.64 -9.50
C GLY A 207 1.65 10.93 -10.83
N VAL A 208 2.68 10.55 -11.55
CA VAL A 208 2.58 9.58 -12.65
C VAL A 208 2.62 8.19 -12.05
N HIS A 209 1.72 7.29 -12.48
CA HIS A 209 1.72 5.91 -11.96
C HIS A 209 3.03 5.21 -12.32
N THR A 210 3.64 4.51 -11.37
CA THR A 210 4.95 3.84 -11.53
C THR A 210 5.00 2.93 -12.77
N GLY A 211 3.90 2.23 -13.06
CA GLY A 211 3.78 1.39 -14.27
C GLY A 211 3.75 2.14 -15.60
N ASP A 212 3.54 3.45 -15.57
CA ASP A 212 3.48 4.32 -16.75
C ASP A 212 4.73 5.22 -16.87
N SER A 213 5.59 5.22 -15.83
CA SER A 213 6.83 5.99 -15.79
C SER A 213 8.00 5.22 -16.43
N ILE A 214 8.96 5.95 -16.97
CA ILE A 214 10.23 5.37 -17.37
C ILE A 214 11.07 5.16 -16.11
N THR A 215 11.40 3.92 -15.83
CA THR A 215 12.22 3.53 -14.68
C THR A 215 13.65 3.22 -15.11
N VAL A 216 14.61 3.69 -14.32
CA VAL A 216 16.05 3.50 -14.55
C VAL A 216 16.66 2.83 -13.32
N ALA A 217 17.36 1.72 -13.53
CA ALA A 217 18.12 1.02 -12.49
C ALA A 217 19.57 0.80 -12.98
N PRO A 218 20.59 1.17 -12.18
CA PRO A 218 20.50 1.86 -10.90
C PRO A 218 20.09 3.32 -11.05
N ALA A 219 19.60 3.95 -9.98
CA ALA A 219 19.33 5.39 -9.94
C ALA A 219 20.58 6.19 -10.27
N LEU A 220 20.47 7.15 -11.22
CA LEU A 220 21.61 7.87 -11.77
C LEU A 220 21.80 9.28 -11.21
N THR A 221 20.75 9.89 -10.64
CA THR A 221 20.77 11.30 -10.23
C THR A 221 20.97 11.51 -8.73
N LEU A 222 21.16 10.43 -7.96
CA LEU A 222 21.47 10.50 -6.54
C LEU A 222 22.97 10.78 -6.33
N THR A 223 23.26 11.70 -5.41
CA THR A 223 24.61 11.80 -4.85
C THR A 223 24.86 10.61 -3.92
N ASP A 224 26.14 10.29 -3.63
CA ASP A 224 26.48 9.23 -2.69
C ASP A 224 25.81 9.44 -1.31
N ARG A 225 25.79 10.67 -0.83
CA ARG A 225 25.15 11.02 0.44
C ARG A 225 23.65 10.73 0.46
N GLU A 226 22.95 11.05 -0.61
CA GLU A 226 21.52 10.80 -0.75
C GLU A 226 21.26 9.29 -0.86
N TYR A 227 22.04 8.59 -1.67
CA TYR A 227 21.96 7.14 -1.78
C TYR A 227 22.14 6.45 -0.43
N GLN A 228 23.19 6.82 0.35
CA GLN A 228 23.45 6.23 1.66
C GLN A 228 22.32 6.51 2.66
N ARG A 229 21.71 7.70 2.60
CA ARG A 229 20.54 8.03 3.43
C ARG A 229 19.34 7.15 3.08
N MET A 230 19.03 7.00 1.80
CA MET A 230 17.95 6.15 1.33
C MET A 230 18.20 4.68 1.66
N ARG A 231 19.40 4.19 1.41
CA ARG A 231 19.82 2.83 1.78
C ARG A 231 19.58 2.55 3.28
N ASN A 232 20.07 3.45 4.12
CA ASN A 232 19.94 3.27 5.57
C ASN A 232 18.48 3.28 6.03
N GLY A 233 17.65 4.16 5.43
CA GLY A 233 16.21 4.18 5.67
C GLY A 233 15.55 2.86 5.23
N SER A 234 15.84 2.39 4.03
CA SER A 234 15.28 1.15 3.48
C SER A 234 15.68 -0.11 4.26
N ILE A 235 16.90 -0.13 4.81
CA ILE A 235 17.33 -1.23 5.70
C ILE A 235 16.64 -1.16 7.07
N ALA A 236 16.27 0.04 7.54
CA ALA A 236 15.57 0.20 8.81
C ALA A 236 14.09 -0.21 8.76
N VAL A 237 13.47 -0.12 7.57
CA VAL A 237 12.12 -0.63 7.30
C VAL A 237 12.10 -2.15 7.33
#